data_0e2d6ba2b194f41c3a02db640dcdaba3
#
_entry.id   0e2d6ba2b194f41c3a02db640dcdaba3
#
_cell.length_a   1.000
_cell.length_b   1.000
_cell.length_c   1.000
_cell.angle_alpha   90.00
_cell.angle_beta   90.00
_cell.angle_gamma   90.00
#
_symmetry.space_group_name_H-M   'P 1'
#
loop_
_entity.id
_entity.type
_entity.pdbx_description
1 polymer ?
#
loop_
_entity_poly.entity_id
_entity_poly.type
_entity_poly.pdbx_seq_one_letter_code
_entity_poly.pdbx_strand_id
1 'polypeptide(L)'
;IQDNSLVRRGGPTAHVALTDYHRKNHLAGDAEHFGVSLALNSMGIANHSAQIIVANLDVEEDLRLKAVSILNQAIVVTAHGQTNDIMNEVSSNTSMQDVDNVLEWKTAYYTFLNPLTFGMVLAGADCSATDAVREYSLKAGRAFQITDDILGIFGSEFESGKSPLDDIKEGKRTILTLYALDHADKADKNFLIQMLGNQNITQTEFERCKDILVESGALEFAQK
;
A
#
# COMPACT_ATOMS: atom_id res chain seq x y z
N ILE A 1 5.78 -4.20 -8.57
CA ILE A 1 6.62 -5.38 -8.27
C ILE A 1 6.10 -6.07 -7.01
N GLN A 2 6.09 -5.36 -5.87
CA GLN A 2 5.73 -5.94 -4.57
C GLN A 2 4.25 -6.36 -4.51
N ASP A 3 3.34 -5.54 -5.04
CA ASP A 3 1.89 -5.82 -5.10
C ASP A 3 1.51 -6.57 -6.40
N ASN A 4 2.46 -7.14 -7.12
CA ASN A 4 2.27 -7.87 -8.39
C ASN A 4 1.41 -7.15 -9.45
N SER A 5 1.22 -5.84 -9.32
CA SER A 5 0.40 -5.05 -10.24
C SER A 5 1.10 -4.85 -11.59
N LEU A 6 0.38 -5.10 -12.67
CA LEU A 6 0.88 -4.92 -14.04
C LEU A 6 0.63 -3.51 -14.56
N VAL A 7 -0.43 -2.87 -14.07
CA VAL A 7 -0.88 -1.53 -14.49
C VAL A 7 -1.00 -0.61 -13.27
N ARG A 8 -0.62 0.65 -13.42
CA ARG A 8 -0.82 1.68 -12.39
C ARG A 8 -0.99 3.05 -13.05
N ARG A 9 -1.97 3.82 -12.58
CA ARG A 9 -2.26 5.18 -13.10
C ARG A 9 -2.46 5.22 -14.61
N GLY A 10 -3.17 4.21 -15.15
CA GLY A 10 -3.48 4.10 -16.58
C GLY A 10 -2.34 3.68 -17.49
N GLY A 11 -1.20 3.23 -16.93
CA GLY A 11 -0.04 2.76 -17.70
C GLY A 11 0.60 1.52 -17.09
N PRO A 12 1.51 0.85 -17.84
CA PRO A 12 2.25 -0.29 -17.34
C PRO A 12 3.15 0.11 -16.16
N THR A 13 3.30 -0.76 -15.18
CA THR A 13 4.27 -0.58 -14.11
C THR A 13 5.70 -0.63 -14.64
N ALA A 14 6.66 -0.06 -13.90
CA ALA A 14 8.05 0.09 -14.37
C ALA A 14 8.68 -1.23 -14.84
N HIS A 15 8.49 -2.31 -14.08
CA HIS A 15 9.04 -3.62 -14.46
C HIS A 15 8.40 -4.17 -15.73
N VAL A 16 7.09 -3.96 -15.95
CA VAL A 16 6.40 -4.38 -17.18
C VAL A 16 6.90 -3.55 -18.38
N ALA A 17 6.97 -2.23 -18.24
CA ALA A 17 7.46 -1.35 -19.31
C ALA A 17 8.90 -1.68 -19.72
N LEU A 18 9.76 -2.01 -18.74
CA LEU A 18 11.16 -2.40 -19.00
C LEU A 18 11.28 -3.81 -19.60
N THR A 19 10.43 -4.73 -19.19
CA THR A 19 10.31 -6.05 -19.84
C THR A 19 9.90 -5.91 -21.31
N ASP A 20 8.91 -5.06 -21.60
CA ASP A 20 8.48 -4.79 -22.96
C ASP A 20 9.58 -4.08 -23.79
N TYR A 21 10.31 -3.16 -23.16
CA TYR A 21 11.48 -2.54 -23.80
C TYR A 21 12.51 -3.58 -24.22
N HIS A 22 12.85 -4.53 -23.35
CA HIS A 22 13.76 -5.63 -23.65
C HIS A 22 13.29 -6.43 -24.86
N ARG A 23 12.02 -6.84 -24.87
CA ARG A 23 11.42 -7.63 -25.96
C ARG A 23 11.40 -6.87 -27.29
N LYS A 24 10.98 -5.61 -27.27
CA LYS A 24 10.91 -4.75 -28.48
C LYS A 24 12.27 -4.48 -29.11
N ASN A 25 13.33 -4.43 -28.30
CA ASN A 25 14.69 -4.18 -28.77
C ASN A 25 15.49 -5.47 -29.00
N HIS A 26 14.85 -6.65 -28.92
CA HIS A 26 15.48 -7.97 -29.14
C HIS A 26 16.77 -8.18 -28.33
N LEU A 27 16.78 -7.70 -27.08
CA LEU A 27 17.94 -7.84 -26.20
C LEU A 27 18.14 -9.30 -25.79
N ALA A 28 19.38 -9.69 -25.51
CA ALA A 28 19.69 -11.04 -25.08
C ALA A 28 19.34 -11.27 -23.59
N GLY A 29 19.00 -12.52 -23.25
CA GLY A 29 18.72 -12.91 -21.87
C GLY A 29 17.23 -12.92 -21.52
N ASP A 30 16.95 -13.04 -20.23
CA ASP A 30 15.60 -13.10 -19.68
C ASP A 30 14.99 -11.70 -19.56
N ALA A 31 13.90 -11.47 -20.28
CA ALA A 31 13.23 -10.16 -20.33
C ALA A 31 12.56 -9.76 -19.00
N GLU A 32 12.02 -10.74 -18.27
CA GLU A 32 11.32 -10.47 -17.00
C GLU A 32 12.33 -10.14 -15.91
N HIS A 33 13.40 -10.94 -15.82
CA HIS A 33 14.51 -10.63 -14.91
C HIS A 33 15.14 -9.26 -15.19
N PHE A 34 15.33 -8.91 -16.47
CA PHE A 34 15.81 -7.58 -16.89
C PHE A 34 14.86 -6.48 -16.40
N GLY A 35 13.55 -6.62 -16.63
CA GLY A 35 12.54 -5.64 -16.24
C GLY A 35 12.50 -5.41 -14.72
N VAL A 36 12.47 -6.48 -13.93
CA VAL A 36 12.49 -6.43 -12.48
C VAL A 36 13.79 -5.81 -11.96
N SER A 37 14.94 -6.25 -12.46
CA SER A 37 16.26 -5.77 -12.02
C SER A 37 16.44 -4.27 -12.26
N LEU A 38 16.06 -3.77 -13.43
CA LEU A 38 16.14 -2.33 -13.72
C LEU A 38 15.12 -1.51 -12.93
N ALA A 39 13.92 -2.04 -12.68
CA ALA A 39 12.93 -1.36 -11.86
C ALA A 39 13.41 -1.22 -10.40
N LEU A 40 14.01 -2.27 -9.82
CA LEU A 40 14.64 -2.20 -8.48
C LEU A 40 15.78 -1.18 -8.45
N ASN A 41 16.64 -1.17 -9.47
CA ASN A 41 17.72 -0.20 -9.57
C ASN A 41 17.20 1.24 -9.70
N SER A 42 16.15 1.46 -10.50
CA SER A 42 15.48 2.76 -10.63
C SER A 42 14.89 3.27 -9.33
N MET A 43 14.33 2.37 -8.50
CA MET A 43 13.85 2.70 -7.15
C MET A 43 15.01 3.17 -6.26
N GLY A 44 16.15 2.47 -6.30
CA GLY A 44 17.36 2.88 -5.56
C GLY A 44 17.85 4.26 -5.97
N ILE A 45 17.93 4.52 -7.29
CA ILE A 45 18.32 5.82 -7.84
C ILE A 45 17.35 6.92 -7.36
N ALA A 46 16.05 6.71 -7.47
CA ALA A 46 15.04 7.70 -7.06
C ALA A 46 15.14 8.02 -5.56
N ASN A 47 15.31 6.98 -4.72
CA ASN A 47 15.46 7.15 -3.28
C ASN A 47 16.72 7.96 -2.91
N HIS A 48 17.87 7.62 -3.46
CA HIS A 48 19.11 8.37 -3.20
C HIS A 48 19.07 9.78 -3.80
N SER A 49 18.42 9.96 -4.95
CA SER A 49 18.22 11.31 -5.52
C SER A 49 17.38 12.20 -4.60
N ALA A 50 16.33 11.65 -3.97
CA ALA A 50 15.54 12.39 -2.99
C ALA A 50 16.40 12.80 -1.77
N GLN A 51 17.26 11.92 -1.28
CA GLN A 51 18.18 12.22 -0.19
C GLN A 51 19.19 13.33 -0.56
N ILE A 52 19.74 13.28 -1.78
CA ILE A 52 20.64 14.33 -2.30
C ILE A 52 19.92 15.68 -2.35
N ILE A 53 18.67 15.72 -2.83
CA ILE A 53 17.88 16.95 -2.87
C ILE A 53 17.71 17.52 -1.48
N VAL A 54 17.29 16.70 -0.51
CA VAL A 54 17.08 17.15 0.87
C VAL A 54 18.37 17.60 1.54
N ALA A 55 19.49 16.89 1.31
CA ALA A 55 20.80 17.23 1.84
C ALA A 55 21.38 18.56 1.28
N ASN A 56 20.83 19.04 0.15
CA ASN A 56 21.27 20.28 -0.50
C ASN A 56 20.21 21.41 -0.40
N LEU A 57 19.22 21.28 0.48
CA LEU A 57 18.25 22.38 0.71
C LEU A 57 18.98 23.63 1.22
N ASP A 58 18.57 24.77 0.72
CA ASP A 58 19.06 26.09 1.17
C ASP A 58 18.33 26.53 2.47
N VAL A 59 18.69 25.88 3.56
CA VAL A 59 18.18 26.11 4.91
C VAL A 59 19.32 25.94 5.90
N GLU A 60 19.10 26.37 7.15
CA GLU A 60 20.05 26.17 8.26
C GLU A 60 20.45 24.68 8.40
N GLU A 61 21.71 24.43 8.75
CA GLU A 61 22.29 23.08 8.79
C GLU A 61 21.50 22.13 9.71
N ASP A 62 21.09 22.61 10.88
CA ASP A 62 20.29 21.81 11.83
C ASP A 62 18.93 21.39 11.25
N LEU A 63 18.27 22.26 10.50
CA LEU A 63 17.01 21.95 9.83
C LEU A 63 17.21 20.93 8.71
N ARG A 64 18.30 21.08 7.95
CA ARG A 64 18.66 20.16 6.88
C ARG A 64 18.95 18.75 7.42
N LEU A 65 19.72 18.64 8.53
CA LEU A 65 19.99 17.36 9.19
C LEU A 65 18.71 16.70 9.70
N LYS A 66 17.81 17.47 10.32
CA LYS A 66 16.50 16.97 10.75
C LYS A 66 15.65 16.50 9.58
N ALA A 67 15.62 17.24 8.48
CA ALA A 67 14.89 16.88 7.27
C ALA A 67 15.42 15.57 6.66
N VAL A 68 16.74 15.39 6.56
CA VAL A 68 17.35 14.13 6.11
C VAL A 68 16.98 12.97 7.05
N SER A 69 17.00 13.18 8.37
CA SER A 69 16.60 12.18 9.35
C SER A 69 15.14 11.75 9.18
N ILE A 70 14.22 12.71 9.04
CA ILE A 70 12.79 12.44 8.84
C ILE A 70 12.58 11.64 7.55
N LEU A 71 13.22 12.03 6.44
CA LEU A 71 13.09 11.31 5.17
C LEU A 71 13.54 9.85 5.30
N ASN A 72 14.69 9.61 5.93
CA ASN A 72 15.22 8.25 6.10
C ASN A 72 14.35 7.41 7.04
N GLN A 73 13.87 7.97 8.16
CA GLN A 73 12.93 7.29 9.06
C GLN A 73 11.62 6.95 8.33
N ALA A 74 11.09 7.87 7.51
CA ALA A 74 9.91 7.66 6.71
C ALA A 74 10.05 6.43 5.79
N ILE A 75 11.20 6.33 5.10
CA ILE A 75 11.49 5.19 4.20
C ILE A 75 11.55 3.88 4.99
N VAL A 76 12.24 3.86 6.13
CA VAL A 76 12.37 2.66 6.97
C VAL A 76 11.01 2.20 7.50
N VAL A 77 10.22 3.10 8.07
CA VAL A 77 8.89 2.75 8.61
C VAL A 77 7.96 2.25 7.51
N THR A 78 7.94 2.91 6.36
CA THR A 78 7.12 2.49 5.22
C THR A 78 7.55 1.11 4.69
N ALA A 79 8.85 0.84 4.65
CA ALA A 79 9.37 -0.48 4.25
C ALA A 79 8.95 -1.59 5.23
N HIS A 80 8.93 -1.31 6.54
CA HIS A 80 8.39 -2.25 7.53
C HIS A 80 6.87 -2.46 7.33
N GLY A 81 6.12 -1.39 7.07
CA GLY A 81 4.69 -1.50 6.74
C GLY A 81 4.44 -2.37 5.51
N GLN A 82 5.22 -2.19 4.45
CA GLN A 82 5.14 -3.02 3.24
C GLN A 82 5.55 -4.47 3.50
N THR A 83 6.55 -4.70 4.35
CA THR A 83 6.94 -6.07 4.75
C THR A 83 5.80 -6.77 5.48
N ASN A 84 5.13 -6.07 6.41
CA ASN A 84 3.98 -6.62 7.13
C ASN A 84 2.82 -6.93 6.18
N ASP A 85 2.56 -6.06 5.20
CA ASP A 85 1.50 -6.28 4.22
C ASP A 85 1.74 -7.58 3.43
N ILE A 86 2.93 -7.74 2.86
CA ILE A 86 3.33 -8.97 2.14
C ILE A 86 3.24 -10.21 3.05
N MET A 87 3.67 -10.10 4.31
CA MET A 87 3.59 -11.21 5.25
C MET A 87 2.15 -11.57 5.60
N ASN A 88 1.28 -10.58 5.71
CA ASN A 88 -0.14 -10.79 5.99
C ASN A 88 -0.86 -11.52 4.86
N GLU A 89 -0.51 -11.27 3.61
CA GLU A 89 -1.10 -11.94 2.43
C GLU A 89 -0.92 -13.47 2.48
N VAL A 90 0.22 -13.94 2.99
CA VAL A 90 0.57 -15.36 3.05
C VAL A 90 0.36 -16.00 4.43
N SER A 91 0.04 -15.20 5.46
CA SER A 91 -0.18 -15.69 6.82
C SER A 91 -1.60 -16.23 7.00
N SER A 92 -1.72 -17.37 7.67
CA SER A 92 -3.01 -17.92 8.10
C SER A 92 -3.55 -17.30 9.39
N ASN A 93 -2.71 -16.57 10.14
CA ASN A 93 -3.01 -16.08 11.49
C ASN A 93 -2.88 -14.55 11.61
N THR A 94 -3.19 -13.82 10.55
CA THR A 94 -3.18 -12.36 10.57
C THR A 94 -4.23 -11.84 11.54
N SER A 95 -3.83 -10.98 12.47
CA SER A 95 -4.71 -10.33 13.44
C SER A 95 -5.15 -8.94 12.96
N MET A 96 -6.20 -8.39 13.58
CA MET A 96 -6.62 -7.01 13.34
C MET A 96 -5.50 -6.00 13.66
N GLN A 97 -4.66 -6.30 14.67
CA GLN A 97 -3.49 -5.46 14.99
C GLN A 97 -2.44 -5.46 13.88
N ASP A 98 -2.25 -6.58 13.18
CA ASP A 98 -1.32 -6.64 12.05
C ASP A 98 -1.82 -5.79 10.88
N VAL A 99 -3.13 -5.80 10.62
CA VAL A 99 -3.75 -4.90 9.64
C VAL A 99 -3.64 -3.43 10.06
N ASP A 100 -3.89 -3.11 11.33
CA ASP A 100 -3.72 -1.76 11.86
C ASP A 100 -2.27 -1.25 11.67
N ASN A 101 -1.28 -2.09 11.89
CA ASN A 101 0.13 -1.75 11.67
C ASN A 101 0.40 -1.43 10.18
N VAL A 102 -0.24 -2.15 9.25
CA VAL A 102 -0.13 -1.84 7.81
C VAL A 102 -0.78 -0.50 7.49
N LEU A 103 -2.00 -0.24 7.99
CA LEU A 103 -2.69 1.05 7.79
C LEU A 103 -1.85 2.23 8.29
N GLU A 104 -1.22 2.07 9.44
CA GLU A 104 -0.38 3.10 10.04
C GLU A 104 0.96 3.23 9.31
N TRP A 105 1.77 2.16 9.25
CA TRP A 105 3.18 2.24 8.81
C TRP A 105 3.33 2.29 7.29
N LYS A 106 2.49 1.55 6.55
CA LYS A 106 2.52 1.57 5.08
C LYS A 106 1.89 2.85 4.53
N THR A 107 0.78 3.35 5.14
CA THR A 107 0.00 4.42 4.51
C THR A 107 0.00 5.73 5.31
N ALA A 108 -0.41 5.73 6.59
CA ALA A 108 -0.57 6.98 7.33
C ALA A 108 0.75 7.73 7.49
N TYR A 109 1.85 7.02 7.73
CA TYR A 109 3.16 7.63 7.89
C TYR A 109 3.62 8.33 6.62
N TYR A 110 3.66 7.65 5.45
CA TYR A 110 4.25 8.29 4.28
C TYR A 110 3.31 9.28 3.59
N THR A 111 1.99 9.08 3.69
CA THR A 111 1.00 9.91 2.99
C THR A 111 0.67 11.19 3.73
N PHE A 112 0.62 11.14 5.06
CA PHE A 112 0.19 12.26 5.91
C PHE A 112 1.26 12.70 6.90
N LEU A 113 1.71 11.82 7.82
CA LEU A 113 2.54 12.21 8.93
C LEU A 113 3.90 12.77 8.49
N ASN A 114 4.61 12.02 7.65
CA ASN A 114 5.96 12.40 7.24
C ASN A 114 6.00 13.68 6.40
N PRO A 115 5.12 13.89 5.38
CA PRO A 115 5.08 15.15 4.63
C PRO A 115 4.76 16.37 5.51
N LEU A 116 3.81 16.22 6.44
CA LEU A 116 3.44 17.29 7.35
C LEU A 116 4.58 17.60 8.33
N THR A 117 5.16 16.57 8.96
CA THR A 117 6.30 16.74 9.89
C THR A 117 7.50 17.34 9.17
N PHE A 118 7.79 16.92 7.94
CA PHE A 118 8.87 17.46 7.13
C PHE A 118 8.65 18.96 6.85
N GLY A 119 7.45 19.34 6.41
CA GLY A 119 7.08 20.74 6.19
C GLY A 119 7.16 21.59 7.46
N MET A 120 6.66 21.08 8.60
CA MET A 120 6.73 21.76 9.90
C MET A 120 8.17 22.01 10.34
N VAL A 121 9.05 21.03 10.22
CA VAL A 121 10.47 21.19 10.59
C VAL A 121 11.13 22.26 9.73
N LEU A 122 10.90 22.26 8.42
CA LEU A 122 11.46 23.27 7.52
C LEU A 122 10.90 24.67 7.78
N ALA A 123 9.64 24.76 8.25
CA ALA A 123 9.02 26.03 8.65
C ALA A 123 9.44 26.51 10.05
N GLY A 124 10.26 25.74 10.79
CA GLY A 124 10.66 26.09 12.16
C GLY A 124 9.50 26.02 13.17
N ALA A 125 8.49 25.18 12.92
CA ALA A 125 7.32 25.04 13.78
C ALA A 125 7.69 24.47 15.16
N ASP A 126 6.96 24.86 16.20
CA ASP A 126 7.16 24.40 17.57
C ASP A 126 6.71 22.93 17.74
N CYS A 127 7.41 22.22 18.64
CA CYS A 127 7.12 20.83 19.00
C CYS A 127 5.69 20.62 19.55
N SER A 128 5.04 21.65 20.11
CA SER A 128 3.67 21.56 20.62
C SER A 128 2.62 21.24 19.54
N ALA A 129 2.89 21.60 18.27
CA ALA A 129 2.03 21.25 17.14
C ALA A 129 2.23 19.80 16.66
N THR A 130 3.32 19.14 17.07
CA THR A 130 3.72 17.81 16.54
C THR A 130 2.74 16.73 16.96
N ASP A 131 2.25 16.74 18.21
CA ASP A 131 1.34 15.70 18.70
C ASP A 131 -0.04 15.80 18.02
N ALA A 132 -0.57 17.01 17.84
CA ALA A 132 -1.85 17.22 17.15
C ALA A 132 -1.76 16.81 15.67
N VAL A 133 -0.64 17.14 15.00
CA VAL A 133 -0.39 16.73 13.61
C VAL A 133 -0.24 15.22 13.52
N ARG A 134 0.43 14.59 14.48
CA ARG A 134 0.57 13.14 14.53
C ARG A 134 -0.79 12.46 14.66
N GLU A 135 -1.61 12.87 15.63
CA GLU A 135 -2.94 12.30 15.85
C GLU A 135 -3.84 12.47 14.62
N TYR A 136 -3.87 13.66 14.04
CA TYR A 136 -4.59 13.92 12.80
C TYR A 136 -4.12 13.02 11.67
N SER A 137 -2.80 12.94 11.46
CA SER A 137 -2.19 12.19 10.35
C SER A 137 -2.48 10.70 10.42
N LEU A 138 -2.42 10.12 11.62
CA LEU A 138 -2.70 8.71 11.83
C LEU A 138 -4.18 8.39 11.54
N LYS A 139 -5.10 9.22 12.05
CA LYS A 139 -6.54 9.05 11.81
C LYS A 139 -6.89 9.25 10.33
N ALA A 140 -6.39 10.32 9.71
CA ALA A 140 -6.65 10.62 8.30
C ALA A 140 -6.05 9.55 7.38
N GLY A 141 -4.84 9.05 7.69
CA GLY A 141 -4.20 8.02 6.91
C GLY A 141 -4.90 6.66 7.00
N ARG A 142 -5.39 6.29 8.19
CA ARG A 142 -6.23 5.08 8.37
C ARG A 142 -7.53 5.19 7.58
N ALA A 143 -8.25 6.31 7.71
CA ALA A 143 -9.48 6.53 6.96
C ALA A 143 -9.24 6.51 5.43
N PHE A 144 -8.13 7.10 4.98
CA PHE A 144 -7.72 7.07 3.58
C PHE A 144 -7.52 5.64 3.08
N GLN A 145 -6.73 4.81 3.80
CA GLN A 145 -6.47 3.44 3.38
C GLN A 145 -7.72 2.55 3.44
N ILE A 146 -8.54 2.69 4.48
CA ILE A 146 -9.82 1.97 4.57
C ILE A 146 -10.73 2.33 3.40
N THR A 147 -10.76 3.60 3.01
CA THR A 147 -11.52 4.05 1.82
C THR A 147 -10.95 3.44 0.54
N ASP A 148 -9.62 3.37 0.40
CA ASP A 148 -8.96 2.73 -0.74
C ASP A 148 -9.29 1.22 -0.81
N ASP A 149 -9.27 0.53 0.33
CA ASP A 149 -9.64 -0.89 0.42
C ASP A 149 -11.13 -1.13 0.06
N ILE A 150 -12.03 -0.23 0.49
CA ILE A 150 -13.46 -0.28 0.09
C ILE A 150 -13.59 -0.07 -1.42
N LEU A 151 -12.93 0.94 -1.98
CA LEU A 151 -12.93 1.21 -3.42
C LEU A 151 -12.26 0.10 -4.22
N GLY A 152 -11.25 -0.56 -3.67
CA GLY A 152 -10.56 -1.70 -4.26
C GLY A 152 -11.48 -2.90 -4.53
N ILE A 153 -12.57 -3.06 -3.75
CA ILE A 153 -13.52 -4.17 -3.89
C ILE A 153 -14.87 -3.71 -4.47
N PHE A 154 -15.39 -2.56 -4.01
CA PHE A 154 -16.72 -2.07 -4.35
C PHE A 154 -16.73 -0.96 -5.39
N GLY A 155 -15.58 -0.35 -5.69
CA GLY A 155 -15.44 0.69 -6.70
C GLY A 155 -15.41 0.12 -8.13
N SER A 156 -15.47 1.02 -9.09
CA SER A 156 -15.25 0.69 -10.50
C SER A 156 -13.75 0.73 -10.85
N GLU A 157 -13.35 0.02 -11.91
CA GLU A 157 -11.99 0.08 -12.45
C GLU A 157 -11.59 1.53 -12.82
N PHE A 158 -12.56 2.34 -13.25
CA PHE A 158 -12.33 3.75 -13.56
C PHE A 158 -11.96 4.57 -12.32
N GLU A 159 -12.56 4.30 -11.17
CA GLU A 159 -12.32 5.02 -9.91
C GLU A 159 -11.04 4.57 -9.22
N SER A 160 -10.79 3.25 -9.18
CA SER A 160 -9.63 2.67 -8.48
C SER A 160 -8.36 2.64 -9.32
N GLY A 161 -8.49 2.67 -10.66
CA GLY A 161 -7.38 2.53 -11.60
C GLY A 161 -6.76 1.13 -11.66
N LYS A 162 -7.41 0.13 -11.04
CA LYS A 162 -7.02 -1.29 -11.02
C LYS A 162 -8.27 -2.17 -11.07
N SER A 163 -8.09 -3.46 -11.36
CA SER A 163 -9.21 -4.41 -11.33
C SER A 163 -9.73 -4.59 -9.91
N PRO A 164 -11.04 -4.57 -9.66
CA PRO A 164 -11.62 -4.88 -8.34
C PRO A 164 -11.28 -6.29 -7.83
N LEU A 165 -10.89 -7.20 -8.71
CA LEU A 165 -10.49 -8.56 -8.35
C LEU A 165 -9.07 -8.63 -7.76
N ASP A 166 -8.25 -7.60 -7.98
CA ASP A 166 -6.82 -7.66 -7.64
C ASP A 166 -6.60 -7.87 -6.14
N ASP A 167 -7.32 -7.17 -5.26
CA ASP A 167 -7.16 -7.30 -3.81
C ASP A 167 -7.51 -8.72 -3.30
N ILE A 168 -8.52 -9.38 -3.89
CA ILE A 168 -8.84 -10.78 -3.55
C ILE A 168 -7.81 -11.74 -4.13
N LYS A 169 -7.35 -11.52 -5.37
CA LYS A 169 -6.29 -12.34 -6.00
C LYS A 169 -4.97 -12.25 -5.25
N GLU A 170 -4.59 -11.08 -4.78
CA GLU A 170 -3.40 -10.86 -3.95
C GLU A 170 -3.55 -11.48 -2.56
N GLY A 171 -4.77 -11.80 -2.14
CA GLY A 171 -5.05 -12.36 -0.81
C GLY A 171 -4.95 -11.33 0.31
N LYS A 172 -5.18 -10.06 -0.01
CA LYS A 172 -5.03 -8.95 0.94
C LYS A 172 -5.85 -9.15 2.21
N ARG A 173 -5.17 -9.01 3.33
CA ARG A 173 -5.78 -9.01 4.67
C ARG A 173 -6.10 -7.57 5.07
N THR A 174 -7.29 -7.11 4.67
CA THR A 174 -7.82 -5.78 5.02
C THR A 174 -8.75 -5.87 6.23
N ILE A 175 -9.15 -4.72 6.77
CA ILE A 175 -10.22 -4.65 7.78
C ILE A 175 -11.48 -5.36 7.29
N LEU A 176 -11.86 -5.19 6.01
CA LEU A 176 -13.02 -5.83 5.42
C LEU A 176 -12.92 -7.35 5.47
N THR A 177 -11.82 -7.90 4.94
CA THR A 177 -11.64 -9.35 4.85
C THR A 177 -11.52 -10.00 6.22
N LEU A 178 -10.77 -9.40 7.17
CA LEU A 178 -10.64 -9.96 8.52
C LEU A 178 -11.95 -9.90 9.30
N TYR A 179 -12.67 -8.78 9.24
CA TYR A 179 -13.96 -8.69 9.92
C TYR A 179 -14.94 -9.74 9.40
N ALA A 180 -15.02 -9.92 8.07
CA ALA A 180 -15.87 -10.94 7.48
C ALA A 180 -15.45 -12.36 7.89
N LEU A 181 -14.15 -12.66 7.93
CA LEU A 181 -13.65 -13.96 8.39
C LEU A 181 -14.02 -14.26 9.86
N ASP A 182 -14.19 -13.23 10.68
CA ASP A 182 -14.57 -13.40 12.09
C ASP A 182 -16.09 -13.49 12.31
N HIS A 183 -16.90 -12.86 11.44
CA HIS A 183 -18.34 -12.70 11.67
C HIS A 183 -19.23 -13.46 10.69
N ALA A 184 -18.71 -13.91 9.54
CA ALA A 184 -19.44 -14.73 8.59
C ALA A 184 -19.71 -16.14 9.15
N ASP A 185 -20.74 -16.80 8.64
CA ASP A 185 -20.99 -18.19 8.97
C ASP A 185 -19.85 -19.12 8.46
N LYS A 186 -19.90 -20.39 8.90
CA LYS A 186 -18.80 -21.32 8.58
C LYS A 186 -18.65 -21.60 7.08
N ALA A 187 -19.75 -21.58 6.31
CA ALA A 187 -19.71 -21.85 4.88
C ALA A 187 -19.08 -20.67 4.13
N ASP A 188 -19.50 -19.46 4.44
CA ASP A 188 -19.01 -18.21 3.87
C ASP A 188 -17.56 -17.92 4.28
N LYS A 189 -17.22 -18.17 5.54
CA LYS A 189 -15.82 -18.10 5.99
C LYS A 189 -14.90 -19.02 5.18
N ASN A 190 -15.30 -20.29 5.00
CA ASN A 190 -14.52 -21.25 4.22
C ASN A 190 -14.42 -20.82 2.76
N PHE A 191 -15.48 -20.28 2.18
CA PHE A 191 -15.49 -19.76 0.82
C PHE A 191 -14.49 -18.59 0.67
N LEU A 192 -14.53 -17.59 1.56
CA LEU A 192 -13.60 -16.46 1.54
C LEU A 192 -12.15 -16.93 1.67
N ILE A 193 -11.86 -17.88 2.57
CA ILE A 193 -10.50 -18.44 2.74
C ILE A 193 -10.00 -19.08 1.43
N GLN A 194 -10.86 -19.73 0.67
CA GLN A 194 -10.49 -20.36 -0.61
C GLN A 194 -10.29 -19.33 -1.72
N MET A 195 -11.02 -18.20 -1.67
CA MET A 195 -10.95 -17.17 -2.69
C MET A 195 -9.78 -16.19 -2.48
N LEU A 196 -9.39 -15.92 -1.25
CA LEU A 196 -8.25 -15.06 -0.92
C LEU A 196 -6.95 -15.69 -1.43
N GLY A 197 -6.28 -15.03 -2.36
CA GLY A 197 -5.06 -15.51 -3.03
C GLY A 197 -5.32 -16.36 -4.29
N ASN A 198 -6.57 -16.61 -4.65
CA ASN A 198 -6.93 -17.40 -5.84
C ASN A 198 -6.76 -16.57 -7.11
N GLN A 199 -5.68 -16.80 -7.86
CA GLN A 199 -5.40 -16.10 -9.12
C GLN A 199 -6.44 -16.39 -10.23
N ASN A 200 -7.20 -17.48 -10.12
CA ASN A 200 -8.18 -17.93 -11.11
C ASN A 200 -9.62 -17.62 -10.70
N ILE A 201 -9.84 -16.73 -9.71
CA ILE A 201 -11.18 -16.34 -9.26
C ILE A 201 -12.02 -15.83 -10.45
N THR A 202 -13.22 -16.36 -10.59
CA THR A 202 -14.18 -15.94 -11.61
C THR A 202 -14.96 -14.70 -11.13
N GLN A 203 -15.60 -13.99 -12.07
CA GLN A 203 -16.46 -12.85 -11.73
C GLN A 203 -17.60 -13.23 -10.78
N THR A 204 -18.20 -14.41 -10.97
CA THR A 204 -19.30 -14.89 -10.10
C THR A 204 -18.81 -15.16 -8.68
N GLU A 205 -17.62 -15.75 -8.52
CA GLU A 205 -17.04 -15.98 -7.20
C GLU A 205 -16.64 -14.67 -6.52
N PHE A 206 -16.17 -13.70 -7.29
CA PHE A 206 -15.87 -12.37 -6.77
C PHE A 206 -17.14 -11.64 -6.28
N GLU A 207 -18.24 -11.67 -7.06
CA GLU A 207 -19.51 -11.10 -6.60
C GLU A 207 -19.99 -11.78 -5.30
N ARG A 208 -19.82 -13.11 -5.18
CA ARG A 208 -20.13 -13.79 -3.91
C ARG A 208 -19.22 -13.33 -2.76
N CYS A 209 -17.93 -13.07 -3.00
CA CYS A 209 -17.08 -12.46 -1.98
C CYS A 209 -17.63 -11.11 -1.52
N LYS A 210 -18.05 -10.24 -2.43
CA LYS A 210 -18.68 -8.95 -2.10
C LYS A 210 -19.94 -9.11 -1.26
N ASP A 211 -20.82 -10.05 -1.65
CA ASP A 211 -22.03 -10.34 -0.87
C ASP A 211 -21.68 -10.73 0.56
N ILE A 212 -20.69 -11.60 0.76
CA ILE A 212 -20.25 -12.03 2.09
C ILE A 212 -19.70 -10.84 2.90
N LEU A 213 -18.93 -9.94 2.28
CA LEU A 213 -18.42 -8.73 2.96
C LEU A 213 -19.55 -7.79 3.41
N VAL A 214 -20.65 -7.75 2.66
CA VAL A 214 -21.85 -6.97 3.02
C VAL A 214 -22.67 -7.70 4.10
N GLU A 215 -23.00 -8.97 3.88
CA GLU A 215 -23.86 -9.79 4.73
C GLU A 215 -23.24 -10.01 6.12
N SER A 216 -21.91 -10.12 6.24
CA SER A 216 -21.20 -10.21 7.51
C SER A 216 -21.14 -8.89 8.29
N GLY A 217 -21.54 -7.76 7.68
CA GLY A 217 -21.43 -6.42 8.27
C GLY A 217 -20.04 -5.80 8.14
N ALA A 218 -19.10 -6.41 7.40
CA ALA A 218 -17.72 -5.91 7.26
C ALA A 218 -17.68 -4.55 6.59
N LEU A 219 -18.49 -4.33 5.56
CA LEU A 219 -18.57 -3.03 4.87
C LEU A 219 -19.07 -1.93 5.83
N GLU A 220 -20.13 -2.21 6.59
CA GLU A 220 -20.66 -1.26 7.57
C GLU A 220 -19.65 -0.94 8.69
N PHE A 221 -18.91 -1.96 9.14
CA PHE A 221 -17.86 -1.79 10.13
C PHE A 221 -16.73 -0.89 9.62
N ALA A 222 -16.28 -1.10 8.39
CA ALA A 222 -15.21 -0.30 7.78
C ALA A 222 -15.62 1.16 7.51
N GLN A 223 -16.91 1.44 7.32
CA GLN A 223 -17.44 2.79 7.09
C GLN A 223 -17.65 3.62 8.38
N LYS A 224 -17.57 3.03 9.55
CA LYS A 224 -17.71 3.70 10.88
C LYS A 224 -16.38 4.19 11.43
#